data_817e0f42924735c8657f8b46551a2a83
#
_entry.id   817e0f42924735c8657f8b46551a2a83
#
_cell.length_a   1.000
_cell.length_b   1.000
_cell.length_c   1.000
_cell.angle_alpha   90.00
_cell.angle_beta   90.00
_cell.angle_gamma   90.00
#
_symmetry.space_group_name_H-M   'P 1'
#
loop_
_entity.id
_entity.type
_entity.pdbx_description
1 polymer ?
#
loop_
_entity_poly.entity_id
_entity_poly.type
_entity_poly.pdbx_seq_one_letter_code
_entity_poly.pdbx_strand_id
1 'polypeptide(L)'
;MRTRRLLLLLSIFAIASRAFAHHAFTAEFDGSKTIVVKGVLAKVDWTNPHIQIYLDATGPNGKLQRYTFASGPPGMLHRAGIRKTDFKIGEMVTITGAPAKDGTLLLGWMKMIKYADGHVFVYRNGAE
;
A
#
# COMPACT_ATOMS: atom_id res chain seq x y z
N MET A 1 -36.11 -2.35 25.22
CA MET A 1 -36.25 -1.94 23.81
C MET A 1 -35.17 -0.95 23.34
N ARG A 2 -34.79 0.05 24.12
CA ARG A 2 -33.78 1.07 23.74
C ARG A 2 -32.36 0.50 23.55
N THR A 3 -31.92 -0.41 24.41
CA THR A 3 -30.60 -1.05 24.34
C THR A 3 -30.41 -1.97 23.13
N ARG A 4 -31.46 -2.72 22.73
CA ARG A 4 -31.40 -3.57 21.52
C ARG A 4 -31.27 -2.76 20.21
N ARG A 5 -31.94 -1.59 20.15
CA ARG A 5 -31.84 -0.69 19.00
C ARG A 5 -30.47 -0.03 18.91
N LEU A 6 -29.84 0.28 20.04
CA LEU A 6 -28.50 0.84 20.09
C LEU A 6 -27.44 -0.16 19.63
N LEU A 7 -27.56 -1.43 20.01
CA LEU A 7 -26.65 -2.49 19.57
C LEU A 7 -26.76 -2.80 18.07
N LEU A 8 -27.96 -2.72 17.50
CA LEU A 8 -28.18 -2.87 16.06
C LEU A 8 -27.57 -1.70 15.27
N LEU A 9 -27.66 -0.49 15.76
CA LEU A 9 -27.06 0.68 15.12
C LEU A 9 -25.51 0.64 15.17
N LEU A 10 -24.93 0.16 16.27
CA LEU A 10 -23.47 -0.02 16.38
C LEU A 10 -22.95 -1.10 15.43
N SER A 11 -23.69 -2.19 15.24
CA SER A 11 -23.28 -3.28 14.33
C SER A 11 -23.35 -2.87 12.86
N ILE A 12 -24.30 -2.04 12.47
CA ILE A 12 -24.40 -1.51 11.09
C ILE A 12 -23.24 -0.53 10.80
N PHE A 13 -22.83 0.27 11.78
CA PHE A 13 -21.72 1.20 11.61
C PHE A 13 -20.36 0.48 11.46
N ALA A 14 -20.18 -0.65 12.16
CA ALA A 14 -18.96 -1.46 12.07
C ALA A 14 -18.79 -2.19 10.71
N ILE A 15 -19.90 -2.50 10.02
CA ILE A 15 -19.87 -3.13 8.70
C ILE A 15 -19.59 -2.10 7.60
N ALA A 16 -20.12 -0.88 7.74
CA ALA A 16 -19.92 0.21 6.79
C ALA A 16 -18.45 0.61 6.65
N SER A 17 -17.66 0.60 7.73
CA SER A 17 -16.26 1.01 7.72
C SER A 17 -15.34 0.08 6.90
N ARG A 18 -15.69 -1.20 6.74
CA ARG A 18 -14.92 -2.14 5.91
C ARG A 18 -15.17 -1.98 4.43
N ALA A 19 -16.38 -1.57 4.03
CA ALA A 19 -16.73 -1.34 2.63
C ALA A 19 -15.98 -0.13 2.04
N PHE A 20 -15.73 0.93 2.81
CA PHE A 20 -15.02 2.12 2.35
C PHE A 20 -13.55 1.87 1.97
N ALA A 21 -12.84 0.98 2.67
CA ALA A 21 -11.43 0.72 2.39
C ALA A 21 -11.22 -0.06 1.07
N HIS A 22 -12.15 -0.97 0.72
CA HIS A 22 -12.12 -1.70 -0.55
C HIS A 22 -12.46 -0.81 -1.75
N HIS A 23 -13.41 0.10 -1.58
CA HIS A 23 -13.78 1.04 -2.63
C HIS A 23 -12.68 2.05 -2.96
N ALA A 24 -11.86 2.46 -1.98
CA ALA A 24 -10.76 3.39 -2.21
C ALA A 24 -9.67 2.80 -3.12
N PHE A 25 -9.22 1.56 -2.88
CA PHE A 25 -8.20 0.92 -3.72
C PHE A 25 -8.67 0.77 -5.17
N THR A 26 -9.84 0.16 -5.39
CA THR A 26 -10.38 -0.10 -6.73
C THR A 26 -10.78 1.17 -7.48
N ALA A 27 -11.01 2.28 -6.77
CA ALA A 27 -11.24 3.57 -7.39
C ALA A 27 -9.95 4.21 -7.94
N GLU A 28 -8.83 4.07 -7.21
CA GLU A 28 -7.58 4.77 -7.52
C GLU A 28 -6.58 3.92 -8.32
N PHE A 29 -6.56 2.59 -8.10
CA PHE A 29 -5.54 1.70 -8.66
C PHE A 29 -6.13 0.60 -9.54
N ASP A 30 -5.42 0.27 -10.63
CA ASP A 30 -5.81 -0.79 -11.55
C ASP A 30 -5.20 -2.13 -11.12
N GLY A 31 -5.97 -2.89 -10.34
CA GLY A 31 -5.56 -4.19 -9.82
C GLY A 31 -5.26 -5.26 -10.88
N SER A 32 -5.78 -5.08 -12.12
CA SER A 32 -5.55 -6.00 -13.26
C SER A 32 -4.17 -5.80 -13.90
N LYS A 33 -3.52 -4.68 -13.64
CA LYS A 33 -2.19 -4.34 -14.16
C LYS A 33 -1.13 -4.47 -13.09
N THR A 34 0.10 -4.65 -13.54
CA THR A 34 1.27 -4.76 -12.66
C THR A 34 2.36 -3.80 -13.11
N ILE A 35 2.90 -3.06 -12.17
CA ILE A 35 4.15 -2.32 -12.33
C ILE A 35 5.22 -2.88 -11.42
N VAL A 36 6.46 -2.88 -11.88
CA VAL A 36 7.63 -3.31 -11.12
C VAL A 36 8.67 -2.20 -11.16
N VAL A 37 9.06 -1.69 -10.01
CA VAL A 37 10.05 -0.63 -9.88
C VAL A 37 11.17 -1.07 -8.95
N LYS A 38 12.40 -1.05 -9.46
CA LYS A 38 13.62 -1.27 -8.67
C LYS A 38 14.27 0.09 -8.41
N GLY A 39 14.51 0.40 -7.14
CA GLY A 39 15.08 1.70 -6.75
C GLY A 39 15.58 1.71 -5.32
N VAL A 40 16.12 2.86 -4.93
CA VAL A 40 16.61 3.11 -3.58
C VAL A 40 15.44 3.62 -2.72
N LEU A 41 15.23 3.01 -1.57
CA LEU A 41 14.23 3.46 -0.62
C LEU A 41 14.63 4.81 -0.03
N ALA A 42 13.87 5.85 -0.38
CA ALA A 42 14.19 7.22 -0.02
C ALA A 42 13.49 7.69 1.26
N LYS A 43 12.25 7.26 1.47
CA LYS A 43 11.42 7.66 2.61
C LYS A 43 10.26 6.69 2.80
N VAL A 44 9.77 6.57 4.03
CA VAL A 44 8.50 5.92 4.35
C VAL A 44 7.73 6.77 5.35
N ASP A 45 6.53 7.19 4.95
CA ASP A 45 5.55 7.80 5.85
C ASP A 45 4.66 6.71 6.42
N TRP A 46 4.86 6.38 7.69
CA TRP A 46 4.16 5.30 8.38
C TRP A 46 2.95 5.82 9.15
N THR A 47 1.90 6.20 8.41
CA THR A 47 0.71 6.89 8.94
C THR A 47 -0.59 6.30 8.40
N ASN A 48 -1.70 6.52 9.13
CA ASN A 48 -3.05 6.23 8.66
C ASN A 48 -3.53 7.33 7.68
N PRO A 49 -4.42 7.02 6.71
CA PRO A 49 -5.07 5.71 6.48
C PRO A 49 -4.19 4.72 5.69
N HIS A 50 -3.16 5.17 5.02
CA HIS A 50 -2.25 4.38 4.19
C HIS A 50 -0.81 4.82 4.41
N ILE A 51 0.12 3.87 4.48
CA ILE A 51 1.54 4.23 4.41
C ILE A 51 1.89 4.71 3.01
N GLN A 52 2.92 5.56 2.92
CA GLN A 52 3.50 6.00 1.65
C GLN A 52 4.97 5.61 1.61
N ILE A 53 5.37 4.97 0.52
CA ILE A 53 6.74 4.51 0.29
C ILE A 53 7.31 5.27 -0.91
N TYR A 54 8.45 5.91 -0.74
CA TYR A 54 9.09 6.72 -1.77
C TYR A 54 10.36 6.01 -2.25
N LEU A 55 10.41 5.70 -3.55
CA LEU A 55 11.54 5.09 -4.22
C LEU A 55 12.19 6.06 -5.19
N ASP A 56 13.50 6.23 -5.11
CA ASP A 56 14.29 6.87 -6.15
C ASP A 56 14.80 5.82 -7.13
N ALA A 57 14.31 5.87 -8.36
CA ALA A 57 14.63 4.91 -9.41
C ALA A 57 14.90 5.61 -10.76
N THR A 58 15.72 4.97 -11.60
CA THR A 58 15.94 5.45 -12.96
C THR A 58 14.76 5.07 -13.83
N GLY A 59 14.08 6.06 -14.37
CA GLY A 59 12.97 5.88 -15.30
C GLY A 59 13.42 5.43 -16.70
N PRO A 60 12.47 5.11 -17.59
CA PRO A 60 12.76 4.67 -18.97
C PRO A 60 13.57 5.66 -19.81
N ASN A 61 13.51 6.95 -19.44
CA ASN A 61 14.26 8.02 -20.09
C ASN A 61 15.69 8.21 -19.54
N GLY A 62 16.16 7.32 -18.64
CA GLY A 62 17.46 7.38 -18.00
C GLY A 62 17.58 8.44 -16.88
N LYS A 63 16.50 9.15 -16.55
CA LYS A 63 16.49 10.17 -15.48
C LYS A 63 16.08 9.56 -14.15
N LEU A 64 16.71 10.04 -13.09
CA LEU A 64 16.28 9.69 -11.73
C LEU A 64 14.90 10.31 -11.46
N GLN A 65 13.99 9.49 -10.98
CA GLN A 65 12.59 9.85 -10.70
C GLN A 65 12.17 9.28 -9.35
N ARG A 66 11.31 9.99 -8.65
CA ARG A 66 10.75 9.53 -7.39
C ARG A 66 9.38 8.92 -7.62
N TYR A 67 9.28 7.61 -7.37
CA TYR A 67 8.03 6.87 -7.35
C TYR A 67 7.41 6.92 -5.95
N THR A 68 6.09 7.01 -5.88
CA THR A 68 5.33 6.90 -4.64
C THR A 68 4.44 5.67 -4.70
N PHE A 69 4.54 4.82 -3.69
CA PHE A 69 3.66 3.66 -3.53
C PHE A 69 2.87 3.80 -2.24
N ALA A 70 1.54 3.82 -2.35
CA ALA A 70 0.68 3.63 -1.20
C ALA A 70 0.58 2.15 -0.86
N SER A 71 0.23 1.83 0.39
CA SER A 71 -0.13 0.48 0.80
C SER A 71 -1.14 0.54 1.95
N GLY A 72 -1.42 -0.59 2.60
CA GLY A 72 -2.38 -0.66 3.69
C GLY A 72 -2.05 0.22 4.90
N PRO A 73 -2.99 0.36 5.83
CA PRO A 73 -2.74 1.08 7.06
C PRO A 73 -1.71 0.36 7.95
N PRO A 74 -0.94 1.10 8.76
CA PRO A 74 0.10 0.54 9.63
C PRO A 74 -0.30 -0.69 10.44
N GLY A 75 -1.50 -0.67 11.00
CA GLY A 75 -2.01 -1.78 11.80
C GLY A 75 -2.28 -3.06 11.01
N MET A 76 -2.70 -2.96 9.74
CA MET A 76 -2.88 -4.13 8.87
C MET A 76 -1.54 -4.69 8.39
N LEU A 77 -0.59 -3.84 8.04
CA LEU A 77 0.76 -4.24 7.67
C LEU A 77 1.45 -4.96 8.84
N HIS A 78 1.33 -4.43 10.05
CA HIS A 78 1.87 -5.06 11.24
C HIS A 78 1.29 -6.46 11.47
N ARG A 79 -0.02 -6.67 11.29
CA ARG A 79 -0.65 -8.00 11.36
C ARG A 79 -0.19 -8.94 10.26
N ALA A 80 0.19 -8.41 9.10
CA ALA A 80 0.80 -9.18 8.00
C ALA A 80 2.30 -9.47 8.21
N GLY A 81 2.87 -9.05 9.34
CA GLY A 81 4.29 -9.26 9.66
C GLY A 81 5.23 -8.18 9.13
N ILE A 82 4.70 -7.09 8.56
CA ILE A 82 5.49 -5.98 8.01
C ILE A 82 5.56 -4.86 9.05
N ARG A 83 6.77 -4.43 9.39
CA ARG A 83 7.04 -3.38 10.39
C ARG A 83 7.73 -2.18 9.74
N LYS A 84 7.58 -1.02 10.34
CA LYS A 84 8.29 0.19 9.90
C LYS A 84 9.82 -0.03 9.86
N THR A 85 10.35 -0.80 10.80
CA THR A 85 11.79 -1.12 10.91
C THR A 85 12.33 -2.00 9.79
N ASP A 86 11.45 -2.65 9.01
CA ASP A 86 11.85 -3.47 7.85
C ASP A 86 12.22 -2.58 6.65
N PHE A 87 11.78 -1.33 6.66
CA PHE A 87 12.07 -0.34 5.63
C PHE A 87 13.33 0.44 5.98
N LYS A 88 14.47 0.01 5.48
CA LYS A 88 15.77 0.67 5.71
C LYS A 88 16.03 1.70 4.61
N ILE A 89 16.01 2.96 4.96
CA ILE A 89 16.29 4.07 4.03
C ILE A 89 17.70 3.91 3.45
N GLY A 90 17.85 4.11 2.14
CA GLY A 90 19.09 3.92 1.40
C GLY A 90 19.28 2.50 0.84
N GLU A 91 18.44 1.55 1.21
CA GLU A 91 18.52 0.17 0.71
C GLU A 91 17.87 0.03 -0.67
N MET A 92 18.47 -0.79 -1.52
CA MET A 92 17.91 -1.13 -2.83
C MET A 92 16.78 -2.15 -2.65
N VAL A 93 15.60 -1.81 -3.16
CA VAL A 93 14.42 -2.69 -3.11
C VAL A 93 13.75 -2.77 -4.47
N THR A 94 12.93 -3.81 -4.65
CA THR A 94 12.03 -3.92 -5.80
C THR A 94 10.59 -3.96 -5.30
N ILE A 95 9.77 -3.00 -5.72
CA ILE A 95 8.34 -2.99 -5.43
C ILE A 95 7.56 -3.47 -6.65
N THR A 96 6.66 -4.42 -6.41
CA THR A 96 5.65 -4.87 -7.36
C THR A 96 4.30 -4.38 -6.89
N GLY A 97 3.54 -3.77 -7.77
CA GLY A 97 2.27 -3.15 -7.40
C GLY A 97 1.31 -2.91 -8.56
N ALA A 98 0.22 -2.24 -8.28
CA ALA A 98 -0.78 -1.81 -9.24
C ALA A 98 -0.54 -0.33 -9.61
N PRO A 99 -0.62 0.07 -10.90
CA PRO A 99 -0.51 1.47 -11.30
C PRO A 99 -1.77 2.26 -10.96
N ALA A 100 -1.65 3.58 -10.92
CA ALA A 100 -2.80 4.47 -10.81
C ALA A 100 -3.73 4.31 -12.03
N LYS A 101 -5.03 4.26 -11.77
CA LYS A 101 -6.06 3.99 -12.79
C LYS A 101 -6.27 5.16 -13.75
N ASP A 102 -6.09 6.36 -13.25
CA ASP A 102 -6.21 7.60 -14.02
C ASP A 102 -4.98 7.91 -14.90
N GLY A 103 -3.95 7.05 -14.86
CA GLY A 103 -2.70 7.22 -15.58
C GLY A 103 -1.70 8.16 -14.92
N THR A 104 -1.92 8.58 -13.66
CA THR A 104 -0.93 9.36 -12.90
C THR A 104 0.39 8.61 -12.88
N LEU A 105 1.42 9.24 -13.43
CA LEU A 105 2.75 8.68 -13.51
C LEU A 105 3.41 8.63 -12.13
N LEU A 106 4.31 7.67 -11.93
CA LEU A 106 5.13 7.52 -10.71
C LEU A 106 4.31 7.26 -9.43
N LEU A 107 3.04 6.85 -9.58
CA LEU A 107 2.15 6.51 -8.48
C LEU A 107 1.66 5.07 -8.61
N GLY A 108 1.72 4.31 -7.53
CA GLY A 108 1.22 2.94 -7.49
C GLY A 108 0.77 2.50 -6.10
N TRP A 109 0.22 1.30 -6.06
CA TRP A 109 -0.12 0.59 -4.84
C TRP A 109 0.81 -0.60 -4.65
N MET A 110 1.54 -0.67 -3.55
CA MET A 110 2.45 -1.78 -3.26
C MET A 110 1.67 -3.03 -2.89
N LYS A 111 1.93 -4.12 -3.63
CA LYS A 111 1.47 -5.48 -3.31
C LYS A 111 2.59 -6.34 -2.74
N MET A 112 3.82 -6.09 -3.16
CA MET A 112 4.98 -6.86 -2.75
C MET A 112 6.23 -5.97 -2.72
N ILE A 113 7.09 -6.19 -1.75
CA ILE A 113 8.43 -5.62 -1.70
C ILE A 113 9.47 -6.72 -1.54
N LYS A 114 10.50 -6.70 -2.38
CA LYS A 114 11.66 -7.57 -2.32
C LYS A 114 12.91 -6.75 -1.97
N TYR A 115 13.62 -7.18 -0.95
CA TYR A 115 14.86 -6.59 -0.46
C TYR A 115 16.08 -7.13 -1.18
N ALA A 116 17.23 -6.45 -1.03
CA ALA A 116 18.48 -6.83 -1.68
C ALA A 116 19.00 -8.22 -1.23
N ASP A 117 18.73 -8.62 0.01
CA ASP A 117 19.07 -9.93 0.56
C ASP A 117 18.18 -11.07 0.06
N GLY A 118 17.19 -10.76 -0.77
CA GLY A 118 16.26 -11.72 -1.38
C GLY A 118 14.98 -11.97 -0.61
N HIS A 119 14.85 -11.40 0.62
CA HIS A 119 13.64 -11.50 1.44
C HIS A 119 12.45 -10.70 0.84
N VAL A 120 11.27 -11.23 0.96
CA VAL A 120 10.07 -10.71 0.31
C VAL A 120 8.95 -10.57 1.32
N PHE A 121 8.28 -9.41 1.32
CA PHE A 121 6.98 -9.25 1.96
C PHE A 121 5.89 -9.11 0.91
N VAL A 122 4.79 -9.82 1.11
CA VAL A 122 3.58 -9.73 0.28
C VAL A 122 2.47 -9.16 1.14
N TYR A 123 1.92 -8.03 0.71
CA TYR A 123 0.74 -7.43 1.31
C TYR A 123 -0.48 -7.81 0.46
N ARG A 124 -1.31 -8.70 0.99
CA ARG A 124 -2.61 -9.03 0.41
C ARG A 124 -3.66 -8.13 1.06
N ASN A 125 -4.28 -7.26 0.27
CA ASN A 125 -5.46 -6.54 0.74
C ASN A 125 -6.52 -7.58 1.05
N GLY A 126 -6.81 -7.89 2.28
CA GLY A 126 -7.72 -8.92 2.81
C GLY A 126 -8.99 -9.29 2.02
N ALA A 127 -8.87 -9.40 0.70
CA ALA A 127 -9.86 -9.66 -0.32
C ALA A 127 -9.38 -10.68 -1.37
N GLU A 128 -8.60 -11.66 -0.94
CA GLU A 128 -8.40 -12.92 -1.68
C GLU A 128 -8.53 -14.09 -0.72
#